data_802c368c05a5a04df892c3f5bc1fa4de
#
_entry.id   802c368c05a5a04df892c3f5bc1fa4de
#
_cell.length_a   1.000
_cell.length_b   1.000
_cell.length_c   1.000
_cell.angle_alpha   90.00
_cell.angle_beta   90.00
_cell.angle_gamma   90.00
#
_symmetry.space_group_name_H-M   'P 1'
#
loop_
_entity.id
_entity.type
_entity.pdbx_description
1 polymer ?
#
loop_
_entity_poly.entity_id
_entity_poly.type
_entity_poly.pdbx_seq_one_letter_code
_entity_poly.pdbx_strand_id
1 'polypeptide(L)'
;YGTWDGRISLYNLKNQEFYVGLVPDLFKWAKELGYTVGFLDDEKYLFKPFIKFDKSFFTDELPKMAKFPPKDYQIKYVTEALTWNKLLILSPTGSGKSFTIYCMIRYILKYTDFKILINVPSISLVEQLFSDFKDYTIDEWNVDEDVTKVYSKSEENPNARIVISTWQSCASKPASYYQQFDAYFCDEAHGASAKVITGIIDNLSHAKVRVGLTGTLDGTDLHELEMIGRFGRVYRVVTTADLMSSGDLAELKVNFL
;
A
#
# COMPACT_ATOMS: atom_id res chain seq x y z
N TYR A 1 28.49 14.31 12.17
CA TYR A 1 27.20 14.77 11.67
C TYR A 1 27.43 15.21 10.23
N GLY A 2 27.11 14.33 9.24
CA GLY A 2 27.10 14.72 7.84
C GLY A 2 25.93 15.66 7.60
N THR A 3 26.22 16.85 7.13
CA THR A 3 25.19 17.79 6.67
C THR A 3 24.59 17.23 5.39
N TRP A 4 23.26 17.01 5.37
CA TRP A 4 22.54 16.67 4.15
C TRP A 4 22.75 17.79 3.11
N ASP A 5 23.11 17.40 1.89
CA ASP A 5 23.42 18.33 0.80
C ASP A 5 22.17 18.90 0.08
N GLY A 6 20.97 18.57 0.58
CA GLY A 6 19.70 19.03 0.01
C GLY A 6 19.29 18.26 -1.26
N ARG A 7 19.96 17.16 -1.60
CA ARG A 7 19.70 16.38 -2.81
C ARG A 7 19.22 14.98 -2.52
N ILE A 8 18.27 14.51 -3.30
CA ILE A 8 17.89 13.09 -3.36
C ILE A 8 18.12 12.61 -4.78
N SER A 9 18.78 11.46 -4.91
CA SER A 9 18.95 10.81 -6.20
C SER A 9 17.78 9.85 -6.43
N LEU A 10 16.95 10.14 -7.42
CA LEU A 10 15.85 9.27 -7.87
C LEU A 10 16.31 8.24 -8.92
N TYR A 11 17.56 8.36 -9.37
CA TYR A 11 18.22 7.45 -10.31
C TYR A 11 19.55 6.97 -9.73
N ASN A 12 19.75 5.66 -9.72
CA ASN A 12 21.03 5.06 -9.31
C ASN A 12 21.96 4.97 -10.51
N LEU A 13 22.92 5.89 -10.59
CA LEU A 13 23.90 5.93 -11.68
C LEU A 13 24.76 4.66 -11.78
N LYS A 14 25.06 4.00 -10.65
CA LYS A 14 25.92 2.83 -10.61
C LYS A 14 25.24 1.59 -11.19
N ASN A 15 23.98 1.37 -10.82
CA ASN A 15 23.21 0.20 -11.24
C ASN A 15 22.29 0.53 -12.43
N GLN A 16 22.22 1.80 -12.84
CA GLN A 16 21.30 2.28 -13.88
C GLN A 16 19.82 2.00 -13.55
N GLU A 17 19.46 2.08 -12.27
CA GLU A 17 18.13 1.78 -11.77
C GLU A 17 17.32 3.05 -11.55
N PHE A 18 16.04 2.98 -11.86
CA PHE A 18 15.07 4.05 -11.67
C PHE A 18 13.80 3.50 -11.01
N TYR A 19 13.18 4.31 -10.15
CA TYR A 19 11.94 3.88 -9.50
C TYR A 19 10.80 3.78 -10.51
N VAL A 20 10.19 2.60 -10.58
CA VAL A 20 9.13 2.29 -11.55
C VAL A 20 7.92 3.24 -11.45
N GLY A 21 7.61 3.73 -10.26
CA GLY A 21 6.51 4.68 -10.05
C GLY A 21 6.72 6.05 -10.73
N LEU A 22 7.97 6.42 -11.00
CA LEU A 22 8.33 7.68 -11.66
C LEU A 22 8.48 7.55 -13.18
N VAL A 23 8.23 6.37 -13.74
CA VAL A 23 8.33 6.17 -15.19
C VAL A 23 7.41 7.10 -16.00
N PRO A 24 6.16 7.37 -15.58
CA PRO A 24 5.33 8.35 -16.28
C PRO A 24 5.95 9.75 -16.33
N ASP A 25 6.60 10.19 -15.24
CA ASP A 25 7.29 11.48 -15.18
C ASP A 25 8.53 11.49 -16.07
N LEU A 26 9.28 10.39 -16.10
CA LEU A 26 10.41 10.22 -17.01
C LEU A 26 9.98 10.40 -18.48
N PHE A 27 8.88 9.77 -18.88
CA PHE A 27 8.36 9.93 -20.25
C PHE A 27 7.95 11.36 -20.57
N LYS A 28 7.30 12.04 -19.60
CA LYS A 28 6.91 13.44 -19.72
C LYS A 28 8.15 14.33 -19.90
N TRP A 29 9.13 14.23 -19.01
CA TRP A 29 10.37 15.01 -19.06
C TRP A 29 11.17 14.75 -20.35
N ALA A 30 11.30 13.49 -20.74
CA ALA A 30 11.98 13.14 -21.98
C ALA A 30 11.31 13.80 -23.19
N LYS A 31 9.97 13.77 -23.26
CA LYS A 31 9.20 14.41 -24.33
C LYS A 31 9.40 15.94 -24.35
N GLU A 32 9.40 16.59 -23.19
CA GLU A 32 9.65 18.04 -23.04
C GLU A 32 11.06 18.41 -23.53
N LEU A 33 12.04 17.53 -23.36
CA LEU A 33 13.42 17.70 -23.80
C LEU A 33 13.68 17.21 -25.26
N GLY A 34 12.65 16.75 -25.96
CA GLY A 34 12.74 16.26 -27.34
C GLY A 34 13.31 14.84 -27.50
N TYR A 35 13.38 14.06 -26.42
CA TYR A 35 13.82 12.67 -26.48
C TYR A 35 12.64 11.71 -26.66
N THR A 36 12.90 10.59 -27.32
CA THR A 36 11.97 9.45 -27.41
C THR A 36 12.42 8.39 -26.42
N VAL A 37 11.54 7.98 -25.51
CA VAL A 37 11.76 6.89 -24.56
C VAL A 37 10.96 5.68 -25.01
N GLY A 38 11.60 4.51 -25.02
CA GLY A 38 10.97 3.23 -25.30
C GLY A 38 11.39 2.17 -24.30
N PHE A 39 10.61 1.11 -24.19
CA PHE A 39 10.99 -0.08 -23.43
C PHE A 39 11.71 -1.06 -24.34
N LEU A 40 12.74 -1.73 -23.82
CA LEU A 40 13.23 -2.96 -24.42
C LEU A 40 12.13 -4.03 -24.30
N ASP A 41 12.06 -4.96 -25.24
CA ASP A 41 10.92 -5.89 -25.36
C ASP A 41 10.64 -6.70 -24.07
N ASP A 42 11.68 -7.05 -23.33
CA ASP A 42 11.56 -7.79 -22.07
C ASP A 42 11.02 -6.93 -20.90
N GLU A 43 11.17 -5.61 -20.97
CA GLU A 43 10.77 -4.69 -19.89
C GLU A 43 9.27 -4.33 -19.92
N LYS A 44 8.55 -4.60 -21.02
CA LYS A 44 7.10 -4.50 -21.08
C LYS A 44 6.40 -5.35 -20.01
N TYR A 45 7.07 -6.37 -19.50
CA TYR A 45 6.57 -7.23 -18.43
C TYR A 45 6.55 -6.56 -17.05
N LEU A 46 7.33 -5.52 -16.82
CA LEU A 46 7.33 -4.76 -15.55
C LEU A 46 5.98 -4.10 -15.23
N PHE A 47 5.16 -3.89 -16.26
CA PHE A 47 3.83 -3.28 -16.14
C PHE A 47 2.68 -4.27 -16.33
N LYS A 48 2.97 -5.57 -16.53
CA LYS A 48 1.92 -6.59 -16.56
C LYS A 48 1.46 -6.88 -15.14
N PRO A 49 0.15 -6.90 -14.89
CA PRO A 49 -0.37 -7.27 -13.58
C PRO A 49 0.02 -8.72 -13.26
N PHE A 50 0.55 -8.96 -12.06
CA PHE A 50 0.80 -10.31 -11.55
C PHE A 50 -0.49 -11.02 -11.18
N ILE A 51 -1.54 -10.25 -10.90
CA ILE A 51 -2.88 -10.73 -10.59
C ILE A 51 -3.81 -10.23 -11.69
N LYS A 52 -4.46 -11.15 -12.40
CA LYS A 52 -5.54 -10.79 -13.33
C LYS A 52 -6.79 -10.52 -12.49
N PHE A 53 -7.03 -9.25 -12.19
CA PHE A 53 -8.15 -8.85 -11.34
C PHE A 53 -9.48 -9.06 -12.06
N ASP A 54 -10.40 -9.78 -11.40
CA ASP A 54 -11.77 -9.98 -11.83
C ASP A 54 -12.74 -9.20 -10.94
N LYS A 55 -13.47 -8.28 -11.54
CA LYS A 55 -14.45 -7.42 -10.83
C LYS A 55 -15.65 -8.19 -10.30
N SER A 56 -15.95 -9.38 -10.84
CA SER A 56 -17.02 -10.23 -10.33
C SER A 56 -16.78 -10.65 -8.87
N PHE A 57 -15.55 -10.54 -8.38
CA PHE A 57 -15.22 -10.72 -6.98
C PHE A 57 -16.12 -9.93 -6.03
N PHE A 58 -16.43 -8.68 -6.37
CA PHE A 58 -17.26 -7.83 -5.51
C PHE A 58 -18.73 -8.25 -5.45
N THR A 59 -19.24 -8.88 -6.50
CA THR A 59 -20.64 -9.34 -6.58
C THR A 59 -20.81 -10.78 -6.15
N ASP A 60 -19.85 -11.64 -6.47
CA ASP A 60 -20.01 -13.09 -6.38
C ASP A 60 -19.33 -13.69 -5.16
N GLU A 61 -18.18 -13.13 -4.76
CA GLU A 61 -17.32 -13.75 -3.73
C GLU A 61 -17.26 -12.93 -2.44
N LEU A 62 -16.96 -11.63 -2.53
CA LEU A 62 -16.80 -10.79 -1.36
C LEU A 62 -18.03 -10.76 -0.43
N PRO A 63 -19.29 -10.79 -0.93
CA PRO A 63 -20.47 -10.86 -0.08
C PRO A 63 -20.60 -12.14 0.77
N LYS A 64 -19.89 -13.20 0.38
CA LYS A 64 -19.80 -14.44 1.16
C LYS A 64 -18.74 -14.39 2.25
N MET A 65 -17.81 -13.43 2.17
CA MET A 65 -16.61 -13.32 2.99
C MET A 65 -16.65 -12.14 3.95
N ALA A 66 -17.33 -11.06 3.56
CA ALA A 66 -17.30 -9.78 4.25
C ALA A 66 -18.67 -9.38 4.78
N LYS A 67 -18.71 -8.94 6.04
CA LYS A 67 -19.92 -8.49 6.74
C LYS A 67 -20.58 -7.27 6.10
N PHE A 68 -19.76 -6.41 5.47
CA PHE A 68 -20.23 -5.17 4.88
C PHE A 68 -19.96 -5.13 3.37
N PRO A 69 -20.87 -4.56 2.56
CA PRO A 69 -20.57 -4.29 1.17
C PRO A 69 -19.56 -3.14 1.08
N PRO A 70 -18.58 -3.20 0.17
CA PRO A 70 -17.68 -2.08 -0.07
C PRO A 70 -18.41 -0.93 -0.73
N LYS A 71 -18.04 0.30 -0.38
CA LYS A 71 -18.53 1.50 -1.05
C LYS A 71 -17.92 1.65 -2.44
N ASP A 72 -18.56 2.38 -3.33
CA ASP A 72 -18.14 2.57 -4.72
C ASP A 72 -16.69 3.05 -4.85
N TYR A 73 -16.28 3.98 -3.98
CA TYR A 73 -14.90 4.46 -3.99
C TYR A 73 -13.89 3.40 -3.50
N GLN A 74 -14.29 2.52 -2.56
CA GLN A 74 -13.45 1.40 -2.11
C GLN A 74 -13.30 0.36 -3.22
N ILE A 75 -14.38 0.06 -3.96
CA ILE A 75 -14.32 -0.81 -5.16
C ILE A 75 -13.33 -0.25 -6.17
N LYS A 76 -13.35 1.07 -6.41
CA LYS A 76 -12.42 1.73 -7.33
C LYS A 76 -10.97 1.61 -6.82
N TYR A 77 -10.71 1.84 -5.52
CA TYR A 77 -9.38 1.68 -4.93
C TYR A 77 -8.84 0.25 -5.08
N VAL A 78 -9.64 -0.75 -4.70
CA VAL A 78 -9.25 -2.16 -4.81
C VAL A 78 -9.02 -2.57 -6.25
N THR A 79 -9.93 -2.18 -7.16
CA THR A 79 -9.79 -2.45 -8.61
C THR A 79 -8.49 -1.90 -9.15
N GLU A 80 -8.19 -0.65 -8.85
CA GLU A 80 -7.01 0.02 -9.36
C GLU A 80 -5.71 -0.57 -8.78
N ALA A 81 -5.70 -0.81 -7.46
CA ALA A 81 -4.55 -1.40 -6.78
C ALA A 81 -4.21 -2.80 -7.30
N LEU A 82 -5.20 -3.66 -7.49
CA LEU A 82 -5.00 -5.02 -7.97
C LEU A 82 -4.80 -5.11 -9.49
N THR A 83 -5.22 -4.09 -10.25
CA THR A 83 -4.93 -4.00 -11.69
C THR A 83 -3.48 -3.61 -11.94
N TRP A 84 -2.96 -2.64 -11.21
CA TRP A 84 -1.60 -2.13 -11.43
C TRP A 84 -0.56 -2.77 -10.52
N ASN A 85 -0.97 -3.41 -9.42
CA ASN A 85 -0.11 -4.04 -8.40
C ASN A 85 0.85 -3.08 -7.67
N LYS A 86 0.93 -1.83 -8.06
CA LYS A 86 1.71 -0.77 -7.40
C LYS A 86 0.90 0.52 -7.43
N LEU A 87 0.51 1.00 -6.23
CA LEU A 87 -0.37 2.16 -6.11
C LEU A 87 -0.17 2.87 -4.77
N LEU A 88 -0.22 4.19 -4.80
CA LEU A 88 -0.35 5.03 -3.62
C LEU A 88 -1.79 5.56 -3.55
N ILE A 89 -2.58 5.01 -2.64
CA ILE A 89 -3.97 5.41 -2.43
C ILE A 89 -4.00 6.62 -1.50
N LEU A 90 -4.53 7.72 -1.99
CA LEU A 90 -4.81 8.89 -1.19
C LEU A 90 -6.28 8.88 -0.78
N SER A 91 -6.54 8.55 0.48
CA SER A 91 -7.88 8.32 1.02
C SER A 91 -8.00 8.95 2.41
N PRO A 92 -9.00 9.83 2.65
CA PRO A 92 -9.13 10.55 3.90
C PRO A 92 -9.27 9.65 5.12
N THR A 93 -8.98 10.18 6.30
CA THR A 93 -9.34 9.51 7.56
C THR A 93 -10.85 9.29 7.62
N GLY A 94 -11.27 8.13 8.11
CA GLY A 94 -12.69 7.75 8.15
C GLY A 94 -13.25 7.17 6.84
N SER A 95 -12.46 7.09 5.76
CA SER A 95 -12.87 6.46 4.49
C SER A 95 -12.92 4.92 4.52
N GLY A 96 -12.57 4.29 5.65
CA GLY A 96 -12.51 2.83 5.78
C GLY A 96 -11.29 2.22 5.06
N LYS A 97 -10.10 2.81 5.24
CA LYS A 97 -8.84 2.28 4.70
C LYS A 97 -8.60 0.82 5.13
N SER A 98 -8.86 0.47 6.39
CA SER A 98 -8.73 -0.90 6.90
C SER A 98 -9.61 -1.90 6.14
N PHE A 99 -10.86 -1.51 5.84
CA PHE A 99 -11.74 -2.36 5.04
C PHE A 99 -11.30 -2.45 3.57
N THR A 100 -10.75 -1.38 3.00
CA THR A 100 -10.15 -1.41 1.66
C THR A 100 -8.96 -2.38 1.61
N ILE A 101 -8.08 -2.36 2.62
CA ILE A 101 -6.97 -3.35 2.77
C ILE A 101 -7.55 -4.76 2.90
N TYR A 102 -8.56 -4.97 3.74
CA TYR A 102 -9.23 -6.26 3.90
C TYR A 102 -9.74 -6.80 2.56
N CYS A 103 -10.43 -6.01 1.76
CA CYS A 103 -10.94 -6.45 0.44
C CYS A 103 -9.80 -6.88 -0.50
N MET A 104 -8.68 -6.15 -0.53
CA MET A 104 -7.51 -6.53 -1.33
C MET A 104 -6.90 -7.84 -0.85
N ILE A 105 -6.75 -8.01 0.46
CA ILE A 105 -6.21 -9.22 1.08
C ILE A 105 -7.10 -10.42 0.78
N ARG A 106 -8.41 -10.31 0.92
CA ARG A 106 -9.36 -11.40 0.65
C ARG A 106 -9.28 -11.85 -0.81
N TYR A 107 -9.08 -10.91 -1.75
CA TYR A 107 -8.82 -11.24 -3.14
C TYR A 107 -7.50 -12.01 -3.31
N ILE A 108 -6.42 -11.51 -2.72
CA ILE A 108 -5.09 -12.13 -2.81
C ILE A 108 -5.12 -13.55 -2.21
N LEU A 109 -5.69 -13.72 -1.02
CA LEU A 109 -5.78 -15.02 -0.36
C LEU A 109 -6.56 -16.04 -1.15
N LYS A 110 -7.61 -15.61 -1.89
CA LYS A 110 -8.44 -16.50 -2.69
C LYS A 110 -7.77 -16.96 -3.98
N TYR A 111 -7.02 -16.08 -4.65
CA TYR A 111 -6.52 -16.33 -5.99
C TYR A 111 -5.02 -16.54 -6.10
N THR A 112 -4.29 -16.46 -4.98
CA THR A 112 -2.84 -16.67 -4.94
C THR A 112 -2.40 -17.34 -3.64
N ASP A 113 -1.16 -17.84 -3.63
CA ASP A 113 -0.49 -18.35 -2.42
C ASP A 113 0.44 -17.29 -1.79
N PHE A 114 0.22 -16.01 -2.08
CA PHE A 114 1.08 -14.93 -1.63
C PHE A 114 1.13 -14.83 -0.11
N LYS A 115 2.33 -14.56 0.42
CA LYS A 115 2.54 -14.12 1.79
C LYS A 115 2.55 -12.59 1.83
N ILE A 116 1.86 -12.01 2.80
CA ILE A 116 1.53 -10.59 2.84
C ILE A 116 2.16 -9.94 4.06
N LEU A 117 2.85 -8.81 3.85
CA LEU A 117 3.30 -7.93 4.92
C LEU A 117 2.46 -6.66 4.94
N ILE A 118 1.96 -6.29 6.13
CA ILE A 118 1.24 -5.04 6.36
C ILE A 118 1.98 -4.24 7.42
N ASN A 119 2.39 -3.02 7.08
CA ASN A 119 2.97 -2.10 8.05
C ASN A 119 1.99 -1.01 8.46
N VAL A 120 1.96 -0.73 9.75
CA VAL A 120 1.15 0.32 10.38
C VAL A 120 2.00 1.16 11.34
N PRO A 121 1.58 2.38 11.72
CA PRO A 121 2.37 3.30 12.54
C PRO A 121 2.65 2.84 13.98
N SER A 122 1.70 2.14 14.60
CA SER A 122 1.74 1.87 16.03
C SER A 122 1.21 0.50 16.41
N ILE A 123 1.55 0.04 17.62
CA ILE A 123 1.05 -1.23 18.17
C ILE A 123 -0.47 -1.21 18.29
N SER A 124 -1.07 -0.08 18.70
CA SER A 124 -2.52 0.05 18.76
C SER A 124 -3.20 -0.17 17.42
N LEU A 125 -2.59 0.31 16.32
CA LEU A 125 -3.11 0.07 14.97
C LEU A 125 -2.86 -1.36 14.48
N VAL A 126 -1.82 -2.06 14.96
CA VAL A 126 -1.65 -3.51 14.72
C VAL A 126 -2.82 -4.27 15.32
N GLU A 127 -3.14 -3.99 16.60
CA GLU A 127 -4.24 -4.64 17.33
C GLU A 127 -5.60 -4.31 16.70
N GLN A 128 -5.81 -3.04 16.34
CA GLN A 128 -7.03 -2.58 15.69
C GLN A 128 -7.25 -3.28 14.35
N LEU A 129 -6.24 -3.29 13.47
CA LEU A 129 -6.37 -3.89 12.14
C LEU A 129 -6.62 -5.41 12.24
N PHE A 130 -5.98 -6.08 13.21
CA PHE A 130 -6.24 -7.49 13.49
C PHE A 130 -7.68 -7.73 13.95
N SER A 131 -8.19 -6.89 14.87
CA SER A 131 -9.59 -6.95 15.33
C SER A 131 -10.57 -6.64 14.20
N ASP A 132 -10.27 -5.61 13.38
CA ASP A 132 -11.07 -5.24 12.23
C ASP A 132 -11.23 -6.42 11.26
N PHE A 133 -10.15 -7.17 10.98
CA PHE A 133 -10.22 -8.35 10.12
C PHE A 133 -11.16 -9.43 10.67
N LYS A 134 -11.15 -9.64 11.98
CA LYS A 134 -12.09 -10.58 12.64
C LYS A 134 -13.53 -10.08 12.51
N ASP A 135 -13.75 -8.79 12.76
CA ASP A 135 -15.08 -8.18 12.71
C ASP A 135 -15.67 -8.12 11.28
N TYR A 136 -14.81 -8.02 10.27
CA TYR A 136 -15.25 -7.99 8.86
C TYR A 136 -15.55 -9.38 8.30
N THR A 137 -14.95 -10.44 8.88
CA THR A 137 -15.03 -11.81 8.36
C THR A 137 -16.34 -12.49 8.78
N ILE A 138 -17.04 -13.09 7.81
CA ILE A 138 -18.26 -13.87 8.05
C ILE A 138 -18.18 -15.32 7.56
N ASP A 139 -17.13 -15.67 6.83
CA ASP A 139 -16.85 -17.03 6.38
C ASP A 139 -15.93 -17.78 7.37
N GLU A 140 -15.48 -18.98 6.98
CA GLU A 140 -14.65 -19.85 7.81
C GLU A 140 -13.15 -19.43 7.85
N TRP A 141 -12.79 -18.24 7.33
CA TRP A 141 -11.40 -17.79 7.40
C TRP A 141 -10.95 -17.59 8.85
N ASN A 142 -9.96 -18.39 9.28
CA ASN A 142 -9.41 -18.31 10.62
C ASN A 142 -8.34 -17.23 10.72
N VAL A 143 -8.74 -16.02 11.10
CA VAL A 143 -7.85 -14.87 11.25
C VAL A 143 -6.77 -15.12 12.31
N ASP A 144 -7.07 -15.85 13.39
CA ASP A 144 -6.09 -16.13 14.45
C ASP A 144 -4.95 -17.06 14.01
N GLU A 145 -5.18 -17.91 13.02
CA GLU A 145 -4.15 -18.79 12.45
C GLU A 145 -3.39 -18.12 11.31
N ASP A 146 -4.11 -17.43 10.42
CA ASP A 146 -3.55 -16.87 9.18
C ASP A 146 -2.88 -15.52 9.35
N VAL A 147 -3.12 -14.81 10.46
CA VAL A 147 -2.56 -13.49 10.72
C VAL A 147 -1.69 -13.52 11.96
N THR A 148 -0.43 -13.13 11.81
CA THR A 148 0.50 -12.92 12.95
C THR A 148 0.82 -11.46 13.15
N LYS A 149 0.94 -11.06 14.41
CA LYS A 149 1.28 -9.69 14.81
C LYS A 149 2.74 -9.62 15.22
N VAL A 150 3.50 -8.69 14.63
CA VAL A 150 4.93 -8.54 14.88
C VAL A 150 5.25 -7.15 15.41
N TYR A 151 5.47 -7.08 16.72
CA TYR A 151 5.95 -5.90 17.43
C TYR A 151 6.80 -6.34 18.65
N SER A 152 7.35 -5.40 19.42
CA SER A 152 8.27 -5.71 20.52
C SER A 152 7.80 -6.89 21.38
N LYS A 153 8.57 -7.98 21.40
CA LYS A 153 8.36 -9.22 22.17
C LYS A 153 7.14 -10.09 21.75
N SER A 154 6.49 -9.84 20.62
CA SER A 154 5.47 -10.76 20.11
C SER A 154 6.11 -12.02 19.53
N GLU A 155 5.46 -13.17 19.74
CA GLU A 155 5.84 -14.41 19.06
C GLU A 155 5.24 -14.40 17.65
N GLU A 156 6.08 -14.64 16.64
CA GLU A 156 5.66 -14.69 15.25
C GLU A 156 5.24 -16.12 14.87
N ASN A 157 4.03 -16.29 14.32
CA ASN A 157 3.65 -17.56 13.73
C ASN A 157 4.26 -17.68 12.32
N PRO A 158 5.25 -18.55 12.08
CA PRO A 158 5.92 -18.65 10.79
C PRO A 158 5.00 -19.17 9.67
N ASN A 159 3.91 -19.86 10.03
CA ASN A 159 2.95 -20.44 9.09
C ASN A 159 1.88 -19.42 8.66
N ALA A 160 1.74 -18.30 9.37
CA ALA A 160 0.76 -17.27 9.00
C ALA A 160 1.06 -16.70 7.62
N ARG A 161 0.02 -16.54 6.81
CA ARG A 161 0.12 -15.94 5.49
C ARG A 161 0.18 -14.41 5.53
N ILE A 162 -0.27 -13.81 6.64
CA ILE A 162 -0.30 -12.35 6.81
C ILE A 162 0.49 -11.97 8.06
N VAL A 163 1.38 -11.02 7.89
CA VAL A 163 2.12 -10.38 8.99
C VAL A 163 1.69 -8.93 9.11
N ILE A 164 1.13 -8.54 10.25
CA ILE A 164 0.87 -7.14 10.60
C ILE A 164 1.96 -6.68 11.56
N SER A 165 2.71 -5.64 11.18
CA SER A 165 3.86 -5.16 11.95
C SER A 165 3.90 -3.63 12.02
N THR A 166 4.49 -3.10 13.09
CA THR A 166 4.87 -1.68 13.09
C THR A 166 6.08 -1.46 12.19
N TRP A 167 6.22 -0.26 11.62
CA TRP A 167 7.39 0.07 10.79
C TRP A 167 8.71 -0.13 11.51
N GLN A 168 8.77 0.25 12.81
CA GLN A 168 9.97 0.15 13.62
C GLN A 168 10.39 -1.31 13.84
N SER A 169 9.42 -2.16 14.17
CA SER A 169 9.67 -3.59 14.36
C SER A 169 10.09 -4.25 13.06
N CYS A 170 9.44 -3.88 11.96
CA CYS A 170 9.79 -4.37 10.64
C CYS A 170 11.20 -3.92 10.24
N ALA A 171 11.53 -2.63 10.35
CA ALA A 171 12.83 -2.08 9.96
C ALA A 171 14.03 -2.69 10.72
N SER A 172 13.80 -3.32 11.87
CA SER A 172 14.85 -4.03 12.64
C SER A 172 15.14 -5.44 12.13
N LYS A 173 14.34 -5.97 11.21
CA LYS A 173 14.50 -7.31 10.66
C LYS A 173 15.63 -7.37 9.62
N PRO A 174 16.34 -8.51 9.48
CA PRO A 174 17.36 -8.68 8.47
C PRO A 174 16.75 -8.73 7.05
N ALA A 175 17.55 -8.44 6.03
CA ALA A 175 17.11 -8.45 4.62
C ALA A 175 16.46 -9.78 4.21
N SER A 176 16.94 -10.91 4.72
CA SER A 176 16.39 -12.23 4.46
C SER A 176 14.95 -12.41 4.93
N TYR A 177 14.53 -11.65 5.95
CA TYR A 177 13.16 -11.68 6.46
C TYR A 177 12.14 -11.28 5.40
N TYR A 178 12.50 -10.31 4.56
CA TYR A 178 11.59 -9.76 3.56
C TYR A 178 11.42 -10.65 2.33
N GLN A 179 12.32 -11.61 2.12
CA GLN A 179 12.29 -12.50 0.95
C GLN A 179 11.08 -13.43 0.90
N GLN A 180 10.37 -13.58 2.00
CA GLN A 180 9.17 -14.41 2.08
C GLN A 180 7.88 -13.71 1.62
N PHE A 181 7.88 -12.38 1.42
CA PHE A 181 6.64 -11.62 1.15
C PHE A 181 6.48 -11.29 -0.33
N ASP A 182 5.35 -11.71 -0.90
CA ASP A 182 4.94 -11.41 -2.28
C ASP A 182 4.12 -10.13 -2.40
N ALA A 183 3.45 -9.72 -1.32
CA ALA A 183 2.63 -8.51 -1.28
C ALA A 183 2.94 -7.65 -0.05
N TYR A 184 2.93 -6.35 -0.24
CA TYR A 184 3.20 -5.34 0.78
C TYR A 184 2.14 -4.27 0.81
N PHE A 185 1.60 -4.01 1.99
CA PHE A 185 0.67 -2.92 2.29
C PHE A 185 1.26 -2.01 3.36
N CYS A 186 1.15 -0.71 3.16
CA CYS A 186 1.60 0.27 4.14
C CYS A 186 0.47 1.25 4.44
N ASP A 187 -0.10 1.15 5.65
CA ASP A 187 -1.09 2.12 6.10
C ASP A 187 -0.42 3.34 6.72
N GLU A 188 -1.04 4.50 6.55
CA GLU A 188 -0.52 5.82 6.91
C GLU A 188 0.93 6.04 6.43
N ALA A 189 1.17 5.70 5.17
CA ALA A 189 2.50 5.66 4.56
C ALA A 189 3.28 6.98 4.69
N HIS A 190 2.61 8.13 4.82
CA HIS A 190 3.23 9.46 5.02
C HIS A 190 3.90 9.61 6.40
N GLY A 191 3.43 8.88 7.41
CA GLY A 191 3.89 9.03 8.79
C GLY A 191 5.24 8.37 9.09
N ALA A 192 5.71 7.45 8.25
CA ALA A 192 7.03 6.86 8.41
C ALA A 192 8.09 7.77 7.80
N SER A 193 9.26 7.86 8.47
CA SER A 193 10.37 8.56 7.83
C SER A 193 10.72 7.88 6.50
N ALA A 194 11.01 8.70 5.49
CA ALA A 194 11.41 8.22 4.16
C ALA A 194 12.48 7.13 4.23
N LYS A 195 13.44 7.25 5.16
CA LYS A 195 14.51 6.27 5.39
C LYS A 195 13.99 4.90 5.82
N VAL A 196 12.99 4.84 6.69
CA VAL A 196 12.41 3.58 7.19
C VAL A 196 11.63 2.87 6.09
N ILE A 197 10.73 3.58 5.42
CA ILE A 197 9.97 3.02 4.29
C ILE A 197 10.91 2.57 3.17
N THR A 198 11.90 3.39 2.83
CA THR A 198 12.94 3.04 1.85
C THR A 198 13.60 1.73 2.20
N GLY A 199 14.11 1.60 3.42
CA GLY A 199 14.81 0.38 3.85
C GLY A 199 13.93 -0.87 3.78
N ILE A 200 12.64 -0.76 4.10
CA ILE A 200 11.70 -1.87 3.98
C ILE A 200 11.46 -2.24 2.51
N ILE A 201 11.13 -1.24 1.68
CA ILE A 201 10.74 -1.45 0.28
C ILE A 201 11.92 -1.95 -0.56
N ASP A 202 13.14 -1.45 -0.32
CA ASP A 202 14.33 -1.89 -1.06
C ASP A 202 14.65 -3.37 -0.78
N ASN A 203 14.32 -3.87 0.43
CA ASN A 203 14.42 -5.29 0.75
C ASN A 203 13.25 -6.15 0.22
N LEU A 204 12.15 -5.54 -0.20
CA LEU A 204 10.99 -6.18 -0.83
C LEU A 204 11.08 -6.13 -2.37
N SER A 205 12.27 -6.21 -2.95
CA SER A 205 12.52 -6.05 -4.38
C SER A 205 11.68 -6.99 -5.27
N HIS A 206 11.38 -8.20 -4.78
CA HIS A 206 10.61 -9.21 -5.48
C HIS A 206 9.10 -9.18 -5.18
N ALA A 207 8.65 -8.30 -4.26
CA ALA A 207 7.22 -8.18 -3.96
C ALA A 207 6.43 -7.75 -5.20
N LYS A 208 5.46 -8.58 -5.56
CA LYS A 208 4.63 -8.44 -6.77
C LYS A 208 3.59 -7.36 -6.60
N VAL A 209 2.99 -7.25 -5.40
CA VAL A 209 1.99 -6.25 -5.06
C VAL A 209 2.56 -5.29 -4.02
N ARG A 210 2.37 -3.99 -4.23
CA ARG A 210 2.85 -2.95 -3.31
C ARG A 210 1.87 -1.79 -3.28
N VAL A 211 1.19 -1.60 -2.15
CA VAL A 211 0.16 -0.56 -2.00
C VAL A 211 0.43 0.25 -0.75
N GLY A 212 0.59 1.55 -0.92
CA GLY A 212 0.58 2.52 0.17
C GLY A 212 -0.81 3.14 0.31
N LEU A 213 -1.25 3.38 1.54
CA LEU A 213 -2.46 4.13 1.84
C LEU A 213 -2.09 5.30 2.75
N THR A 214 -2.65 6.47 2.47
CA THR A 214 -2.40 7.67 3.28
C THR A 214 -3.59 8.62 3.21
N GLY A 215 -3.81 9.37 4.29
CA GLY A 215 -4.83 10.43 4.31
C GLY A 215 -4.36 11.71 3.62
N THR A 216 -3.06 11.99 3.69
CA THR A 216 -2.45 13.22 3.20
C THR A 216 -1.11 12.93 2.53
N LEU A 217 -0.68 13.85 1.68
CA LEU A 217 0.66 13.91 1.10
C LEU A 217 1.30 15.26 1.44
N ASP A 218 1.16 15.72 2.70
CA ASP A 218 1.58 17.04 3.16
C ASP A 218 3.11 17.14 3.35
N GLY A 219 3.85 16.45 2.54
CA GLY A 219 5.30 16.48 2.51
C GLY A 219 5.85 17.56 1.58
N THR A 220 7.18 17.68 1.54
CA THR A 220 7.86 18.39 0.47
C THR A 220 7.64 17.64 -0.85
N ASP A 221 7.66 18.33 -2.00
CA ASP A 221 7.58 17.72 -3.34
C ASP A 221 8.51 16.52 -3.49
N LEU A 222 9.63 16.57 -2.81
CA LEU A 222 10.64 15.53 -2.78
C LEU A 222 10.17 14.26 -2.06
N HIS A 223 9.52 14.39 -0.91
CA HIS A 223 8.94 13.24 -0.18
C HIS A 223 7.81 12.60 -0.98
N GLU A 224 6.99 13.41 -1.64
CA GLU A 224 5.93 12.92 -2.53
C GLU A 224 6.52 12.11 -3.69
N LEU A 225 7.55 12.61 -4.36
CA LEU A 225 8.25 11.90 -5.43
C LEU A 225 8.87 10.57 -4.96
N GLU A 226 9.43 10.53 -3.75
CA GLU A 226 9.94 9.28 -3.16
C GLU A 226 8.83 8.25 -2.93
N MET A 227 7.68 8.69 -2.41
CA MET A 227 6.52 7.83 -2.18
C MET A 227 5.94 7.30 -3.50
N ILE A 228 5.77 8.18 -4.50
CA ILE A 228 5.32 7.80 -5.85
C ILE A 228 6.31 6.81 -6.47
N GLY A 229 7.60 7.08 -6.38
CA GLY A 229 8.64 6.20 -6.91
C GLY A 229 8.52 4.78 -6.39
N ARG A 230 8.26 4.62 -5.11
CA ARG A 230 8.25 3.33 -4.41
C ARG A 230 6.93 2.58 -4.48
N PHE A 231 5.81 3.28 -4.32
CA PHE A 231 4.49 2.66 -4.33
C PHE A 231 3.82 2.66 -5.71
N GLY A 232 4.18 3.59 -6.58
CA GLY A 232 3.52 3.82 -7.85
C GLY A 232 2.72 5.12 -7.84
N ARG A 233 1.93 5.34 -8.88
CA ARG A 233 1.14 6.57 -9.04
C ARG A 233 0.17 6.80 -7.88
N VAL A 234 -0.10 8.08 -7.60
CA VAL A 234 -1.14 8.48 -6.65
C VAL A 234 -2.52 8.27 -7.27
N TYR A 235 -3.42 7.68 -6.51
CA TYR A 235 -4.80 7.49 -6.90
C TYR A 235 -5.74 7.98 -5.82
N ARG A 236 -6.55 9.00 -6.14
CA ARG A 236 -7.56 9.59 -5.27
C ARG A 236 -8.93 9.46 -5.94
N VAL A 237 -9.92 8.98 -5.20
CA VAL A 237 -11.31 8.86 -5.67
C VAL A 237 -12.25 9.74 -4.86
N VAL A 238 -12.00 9.89 -3.56
CA VAL A 238 -12.87 10.58 -2.62
C VAL A 238 -12.07 11.59 -1.79
N THR A 239 -12.68 12.72 -1.50
CA THR A 239 -12.16 13.75 -0.59
C THR A 239 -12.89 13.73 0.76
N THR A 240 -12.35 14.43 1.75
CA THR A 240 -13.03 14.63 3.04
C THR A 240 -14.39 15.32 2.85
N ALA A 241 -14.47 16.29 1.93
CA ALA A 241 -15.70 16.99 1.61
C ALA A 241 -16.76 16.04 1.00
N ASP A 242 -16.35 15.11 0.14
CA ASP A 242 -17.24 14.11 -0.44
C ASP A 242 -17.83 13.21 0.66
N LEU A 243 -16.98 12.76 1.61
CA LEU A 243 -17.43 11.91 2.74
C LEU A 243 -18.35 12.65 3.71
N MET A 244 -18.15 13.95 3.92
CA MET A 244 -19.07 14.79 4.71
C MET A 244 -20.40 14.97 3.98
N SER A 245 -20.38 15.24 2.69
CA SER A 245 -21.60 15.45 1.88
C SER A 245 -22.43 14.18 1.72
N SER A 246 -21.79 13.00 1.70
CA SER A 246 -22.48 11.71 1.67
C SER A 246 -22.98 11.23 3.05
N GLY A 247 -22.65 11.95 4.14
CA GLY A 247 -22.98 11.55 5.50
C GLY A 247 -22.10 10.44 6.08
N ASP A 248 -21.01 10.11 5.40
CA ASP A 248 -20.02 9.11 5.85
C ASP A 248 -19.08 9.64 6.92
N LEU A 249 -18.92 10.97 6.97
CA LEU A 249 -18.22 11.70 8.04
C LEU A 249 -19.12 12.79 8.63
N ALA A 250 -18.95 13.04 9.93
CA ALA A 250 -19.63 14.15 10.60
C ALA A 250 -19.17 15.50 10.01
N GLU A 251 -20.11 16.43 9.87
CA GLU A 251 -19.81 17.81 9.50
C GLU A 251 -18.90 18.46 10.56
N LEU A 252 -17.80 19.04 10.12
CA LEU A 252 -16.95 19.87 10.96
C LEU A 252 -17.42 21.33 10.84
N LYS A 253 -17.93 21.89 11.95
CA LYS A 253 -18.22 23.33 12.06
C LYS A 253 -17.16 23.98 12.92
N VAL A 254 -16.36 24.88 12.32
CA VAL A 254 -15.37 25.68 13.04
C VAL A 254 -15.96 27.07 13.25
N ASN A 255 -16.22 27.43 14.49
CA ASN A 255 -16.61 28.79 14.88
C ASN A 255 -15.34 29.54 15.33
N PHE A 256 -14.98 30.59 14.62
CA PHE A 256 -13.95 31.54 15.07
C PHE A 256 -14.62 32.51 16.06
N LEU A 257 -14.07 32.59 17.27
CA LEU A 257 -14.47 33.53 18.30
C LEU A 257 -13.62 34.79 18.22
#